data_8799b47c4743e4112fa3757a4ccc6167
#
_entry.id   8799b47c4743e4112fa3757a4ccc6167
#
_cell.length_a   1.000
_cell.length_b   1.000
_cell.length_c   1.000
_cell.angle_alpha   90.00
_cell.angle_beta   90.00
_cell.angle_gamma   90.00
#
_symmetry.space_group_name_H-M   'P 1'
#
loop_
_entity.id
_entity.type
_entity.pdbx_description
1 polymer ?
#
loop_
_entity_poly.entity_id
_entity_poly.type
_entity_poly.pdbx_seq_one_letter_code
_entity_poly.pdbx_strand_id
1 'polypeptide(L)'
;MIYDLLIFSQICCIIAIEVIKMSIDHDLHQMLFQQREAQTQHLEYNQEFQYYNAIASGDIENVSRYFMKEDDQAYSGDEYGKLSGDSLRNARYHFVVAVALITRICVEHGMERETAYTLSDIFIQKMDHLQTVSQVAALHNTMVVDFTKRMQKQKKENAYSIYVMRAIEYISAHLHDKLQIAEIAKAVSIHRGYLSTLFYRETGIQLHSYIMSQKIQAAAQLITTS
;
A
#
# COMPACT_ATOMS: atom_id res chain seq x y z
N MET A 1 -15.22 -49.28 4.43
CA MET A 1 -15.76 -48.74 3.17
C MET A 1 -15.79 -47.19 3.14
N ILE A 2 -16.41 -46.50 4.11
CA ILE A 2 -16.39 -45.02 4.12
C ILE A 2 -15.00 -44.44 4.49
N TYR A 3 -14.30 -45.04 5.44
CA TYR A 3 -12.94 -44.69 5.82
C TYR A 3 -11.92 -44.88 4.68
N ASP A 4 -12.05 -45.93 3.92
CA ASP A 4 -11.15 -46.23 2.79
C ASP A 4 -11.32 -45.20 1.66
N LEU A 5 -12.54 -44.73 1.41
CA LEU A 5 -12.85 -43.67 0.44
C LEU A 5 -12.29 -42.33 0.85
N LEU A 6 -12.31 -41.97 2.15
CA LEU A 6 -11.73 -40.75 2.67
C LEU A 6 -10.20 -40.75 2.58
N ILE A 7 -9.55 -41.88 2.91
CA ILE A 7 -8.10 -42.03 2.81
C ILE A 7 -7.68 -41.96 1.33
N PHE A 8 -8.40 -42.62 0.44
CA PHE A 8 -8.11 -42.56 -0.99
C PHE A 8 -8.26 -41.15 -1.57
N SER A 9 -9.29 -40.42 -1.16
CA SER A 9 -9.48 -39.00 -1.54
C SER A 9 -8.33 -38.11 -1.04
N GLN A 10 -7.87 -38.28 0.19
CA GLN A 10 -6.73 -37.53 0.73
C GLN A 10 -5.42 -37.87 0.00
N ILE A 11 -5.16 -39.10 -0.30
CA ILE A 11 -3.97 -39.54 -1.06
C ILE A 11 -4.01 -38.93 -2.47
N CYS A 12 -5.14 -38.98 -3.16
CA CYS A 12 -5.29 -38.37 -4.48
C CYS A 12 -5.05 -36.87 -4.45
N CYS A 13 -5.53 -36.14 -3.41
CA CYS A 13 -5.25 -34.71 -3.23
C CYS A 13 -3.75 -34.44 -3.01
N ILE A 14 -3.08 -35.27 -2.20
CA ILE A 14 -1.63 -35.10 -1.93
C ILE A 14 -0.83 -35.32 -3.21
N ILE A 15 -1.13 -36.39 -3.96
CA ILE A 15 -0.47 -36.68 -5.24
C ILE A 15 -0.71 -35.53 -6.24
N ALA A 16 -1.93 -35.03 -6.35
CA ALA A 16 -2.24 -33.92 -7.23
C ALA A 16 -1.44 -32.64 -6.85
N ILE A 17 -1.30 -32.35 -5.57
CA ILE A 17 -0.51 -31.21 -5.07
C ILE A 17 0.98 -31.38 -5.42
N GLU A 18 1.54 -32.60 -5.22
CA GLU A 18 2.95 -32.86 -5.55
C GLU A 18 3.21 -32.76 -7.07
N VAL A 19 2.31 -33.26 -7.90
CA VAL A 19 2.43 -33.18 -9.38
C VAL A 19 2.38 -31.70 -9.82
N ILE A 20 1.46 -30.90 -9.27
CA ILE A 20 1.37 -29.46 -9.56
C ILE A 20 2.65 -28.75 -9.12
N LYS A 21 3.18 -29.05 -7.94
CA LYS A 21 4.42 -28.47 -7.43
C LYS A 21 5.62 -28.77 -8.34
N MET A 22 5.78 -30.03 -8.75
CA MET A 22 6.84 -30.42 -9.70
C MET A 22 6.73 -29.68 -11.03
N SER A 23 5.52 -29.46 -11.53
CA SER A 23 5.27 -28.66 -12.74
C SER A 23 5.68 -27.20 -12.55
N ILE A 24 5.28 -26.58 -11.44
CA ILE A 24 5.64 -25.18 -11.13
C ILE A 24 7.16 -25.01 -11.00
N ASP A 25 7.85 -25.91 -10.31
CA ASP A 25 9.31 -25.85 -10.16
C ASP A 25 10.03 -25.98 -11.51
N HIS A 26 9.55 -26.88 -12.38
CA HIS A 26 10.06 -27.03 -13.73
C HIS A 26 9.86 -25.75 -14.55
N ASP A 27 8.64 -25.21 -14.56
CA ASP A 27 8.31 -23.99 -15.29
C ASP A 27 9.09 -22.78 -14.78
N LEU A 28 9.28 -22.68 -13.46
CA LEU A 28 10.10 -21.64 -12.82
C LEU A 28 11.55 -21.69 -13.34
N HIS A 29 12.17 -22.87 -13.33
CA HIS A 29 13.54 -23.04 -13.81
C HIS A 29 13.67 -22.70 -15.29
N GLN A 30 12.71 -23.10 -16.10
CA GLN A 30 12.68 -22.79 -17.54
C GLN A 30 12.51 -21.27 -17.77
N MET A 31 11.60 -20.60 -17.09
CA MET A 31 11.37 -19.16 -17.22
C MET A 31 12.59 -18.36 -16.76
N LEU A 32 13.20 -18.71 -15.63
CA LEU A 32 14.41 -18.05 -15.13
C LEU A 32 15.61 -18.24 -16.09
N PHE A 33 15.70 -19.40 -16.74
CA PHE A 33 16.72 -19.63 -17.78
C PHE A 33 16.47 -18.71 -18.98
N GLN A 34 15.25 -18.66 -19.52
CA GLN A 34 14.89 -17.82 -20.64
C GLN A 34 15.13 -16.32 -20.35
N GLN A 35 14.76 -15.84 -19.16
CA GLN A 35 15.00 -14.46 -18.75
C GLN A 35 16.49 -14.10 -18.72
N ARG A 36 17.33 -15.01 -18.25
CA ARG A 36 18.80 -14.82 -18.26
C ARG A 36 19.37 -14.76 -19.68
N GLU A 37 18.95 -15.66 -20.56
CA GLU A 37 19.38 -15.67 -21.95
C GLU A 37 18.93 -14.42 -22.72
N ALA A 38 17.69 -13.97 -22.49
CA ALA A 38 17.14 -12.76 -23.08
C ALA A 38 17.61 -11.46 -22.43
N GLN A 39 18.35 -11.53 -21.31
CA GLN A 39 18.72 -10.38 -20.48
C GLN A 39 17.52 -9.52 -20.04
N THR A 40 16.36 -10.13 -19.89
CA THR A 40 15.15 -9.44 -19.43
C THR A 40 15.09 -9.45 -17.92
N GLN A 41 14.74 -8.32 -17.32
CA GLN A 41 14.57 -8.18 -15.87
C GLN A 41 13.25 -7.46 -15.58
N HIS A 42 12.57 -7.89 -14.54
CA HIS A 42 11.43 -7.13 -14.01
C HIS A 42 11.89 -5.75 -13.52
N LEU A 43 10.93 -4.84 -13.42
CA LEU A 43 11.18 -3.51 -12.86
C LEU A 43 11.90 -3.63 -11.52
N GLU A 44 12.93 -2.79 -11.32
CA GLU A 44 13.64 -2.79 -10.04
C GLU A 44 12.68 -2.47 -8.89
N TYR A 45 12.74 -3.29 -7.84
CA TYR A 45 11.90 -3.14 -6.65
C TYR A 45 11.91 -1.72 -6.08
N ASN A 46 13.07 -1.04 -6.09
CA ASN A 46 13.18 0.32 -5.59
C ASN A 46 12.40 1.34 -6.45
N GLN A 47 12.36 1.15 -7.77
CA GLN A 47 11.60 2.03 -8.69
C GLN A 47 10.10 1.83 -8.51
N GLU A 48 9.68 0.57 -8.42
CA GLU A 48 8.28 0.23 -8.13
C GLU A 48 7.84 0.80 -6.78
N PHE A 49 8.67 0.65 -5.76
CA PHE A 49 8.40 1.17 -4.42
C PHE A 49 8.32 2.70 -4.39
N GLN A 50 9.19 3.41 -5.13
CA GLN A 50 9.12 4.86 -5.28
C GLN A 50 7.81 5.33 -5.93
N TYR A 51 7.33 4.61 -6.93
CA TYR A 51 6.06 4.88 -7.57
C TYR A 51 4.89 4.80 -6.60
N TYR A 52 4.76 3.70 -5.86
CA TYR A 52 3.69 3.54 -4.88
C TYR A 52 3.77 4.55 -3.73
N ASN A 53 4.98 4.88 -3.28
CA ASN A 53 5.18 5.92 -2.27
C ASN A 53 4.77 7.31 -2.77
N ALA A 54 5.02 7.64 -4.03
CA ALA A 54 4.57 8.90 -4.61
C ALA A 54 3.03 9.00 -4.59
N ILE A 55 2.32 7.92 -4.92
CA ILE A 55 0.86 7.85 -4.83
C ILE A 55 0.41 8.06 -3.37
N ALA A 56 0.95 7.29 -2.44
CA ALA A 56 0.58 7.33 -1.03
C ALA A 56 0.92 8.66 -0.35
N SER A 57 1.96 9.34 -0.80
CA SER A 57 2.31 10.69 -0.30
C SER A 57 1.48 11.82 -0.90
N GLY A 58 0.66 11.53 -1.92
CA GLY A 58 -0.14 12.54 -2.64
C GLY A 58 0.69 13.42 -3.60
N ASP A 59 1.82 12.90 -4.09
CA ASP A 59 2.74 13.62 -4.98
C ASP A 59 2.34 13.44 -6.45
N ILE A 60 1.38 14.26 -6.88
CA ILE A 60 0.87 14.24 -8.27
C ILE A 60 1.97 14.51 -9.30
N GLU A 61 2.92 15.37 -8.99
CA GLU A 61 3.97 15.75 -9.93
C GLU A 61 4.90 14.57 -10.24
N ASN A 62 5.35 13.86 -9.22
CA ASN A 62 6.16 12.65 -9.41
C ASN A 62 5.36 11.52 -10.06
N VAL A 63 4.12 11.31 -9.64
CA VAL A 63 3.25 10.26 -10.19
C VAL A 63 3.03 10.42 -11.70
N SER A 64 2.87 11.66 -12.18
CA SER A 64 2.65 11.91 -13.62
C SER A 64 3.79 11.46 -14.52
N ARG A 65 5.00 11.27 -13.98
CA ARG A 65 6.16 10.76 -14.74
C ARG A 65 6.06 9.27 -15.08
N TYR A 66 5.24 8.54 -14.33
CA TYR A 66 5.02 7.09 -14.47
C TYR A 66 3.74 6.75 -15.23
N PHE A 67 3.06 7.72 -15.85
CA PHE A 67 1.83 7.44 -16.56
C PHE A 67 2.08 6.45 -17.68
N MET A 68 1.22 5.45 -17.72
CA MET A 68 1.24 4.48 -18.80
C MET A 68 0.86 5.13 -20.12
N LYS A 69 1.45 4.63 -21.19
CA LYS A 69 1.06 5.02 -22.54
C LYS A 69 -0.37 4.54 -22.80
N GLU A 70 -1.19 5.44 -23.31
CA GLU A 70 -2.57 5.15 -23.69
C GLU A 70 -2.60 4.55 -25.12
N ASP A 71 -1.84 3.49 -25.35
CA ASP A 71 -1.77 2.77 -26.61
C ASP A 71 -1.92 1.25 -26.41
N ASP A 72 -2.03 0.51 -27.48
CA ASP A 72 -2.19 -0.95 -27.45
C ASP A 72 -0.92 -1.69 -26.98
N GLN A 73 0.17 -0.97 -26.76
CA GLN A 73 1.42 -1.50 -26.23
C GLN A 73 1.60 -1.24 -24.72
N ALA A 74 0.64 -0.60 -24.08
CA ALA A 74 0.66 -0.48 -22.62
C ALA A 74 0.74 -1.88 -21.97
N TYR A 75 1.55 -2.02 -20.93
CA TYR A 75 1.87 -3.30 -20.27
C TYR A 75 2.57 -4.36 -21.15
N SER A 76 3.14 -3.98 -22.29
CA SER A 76 3.85 -4.90 -23.17
C SER A 76 5.37 -4.90 -22.98
N GLY A 77 5.89 -4.03 -22.12
CA GLY A 77 7.31 -3.98 -21.77
C GLY A 77 7.75 -5.23 -21.00
N ASP A 78 8.99 -5.67 -21.22
CA ASP A 78 9.57 -6.84 -20.54
C ASP A 78 9.59 -6.68 -19.01
N GLU A 79 9.63 -5.44 -18.52
CA GLU A 79 9.61 -5.08 -17.11
C GLU A 79 8.30 -5.45 -16.38
N TYR A 80 7.17 -5.54 -17.10
CA TYR A 80 5.89 -5.91 -16.49
C TYR A 80 5.68 -7.42 -16.37
N GLY A 81 6.48 -8.21 -17.12
CA GLY A 81 6.26 -9.65 -17.24
C GLY A 81 5.00 -10.01 -18.04
N LYS A 82 4.92 -11.25 -18.47
CA LYS A 82 3.81 -11.74 -19.29
C LYS A 82 2.89 -12.65 -18.49
N LEU A 83 1.71 -12.14 -18.13
CA LEU A 83 0.69 -12.88 -17.36
C LEU A 83 -0.31 -13.60 -18.26
N SER A 84 -0.43 -13.22 -19.55
CA SER A 84 -1.32 -13.84 -20.52
C SER A 84 -0.79 -13.72 -21.94
N GLY A 85 -1.12 -14.68 -22.80
CA GLY A 85 -0.87 -14.58 -24.25
C GLY A 85 -1.80 -13.60 -24.98
N ASP A 86 -2.94 -13.27 -24.39
CA ASP A 86 -3.88 -12.27 -24.88
C ASP A 86 -3.55 -10.90 -24.28
N SER A 87 -3.32 -9.89 -25.12
CA SER A 87 -2.86 -8.57 -24.68
C SER A 87 -3.86 -7.85 -23.78
N LEU A 88 -5.16 -7.93 -24.07
CA LEU A 88 -6.17 -7.29 -23.24
C LEU A 88 -6.27 -7.97 -21.87
N ARG A 89 -6.23 -9.29 -21.84
CA ARG A 89 -6.23 -10.08 -20.61
C ARG A 89 -4.98 -9.81 -19.79
N ASN A 90 -3.82 -9.70 -20.44
CA ASN A 90 -2.56 -9.31 -19.80
C ASN A 90 -2.69 -7.95 -19.12
N ALA A 91 -3.18 -6.93 -19.83
CA ALA A 91 -3.41 -5.60 -19.28
C ALA A 91 -4.39 -5.60 -18.10
N ARG A 92 -5.48 -6.36 -18.19
CA ARG A 92 -6.45 -6.50 -17.09
C ARG A 92 -5.83 -7.11 -15.84
N TYR A 93 -4.98 -8.14 -15.98
CA TYR A 93 -4.30 -8.75 -14.83
C TYR A 93 -3.34 -7.77 -14.15
N HIS A 94 -2.52 -7.06 -14.92
CA HIS A 94 -1.64 -6.03 -14.38
C HIS A 94 -2.42 -4.90 -13.71
N PHE A 95 -3.55 -4.49 -14.27
CA PHE A 95 -4.42 -3.49 -13.67
C PHE A 95 -4.93 -3.93 -12.29
N VAL A 96 -5.43 -5.16 -12.16
CA VAL A 96 -5.92 -5.71 -10.87
C VAL A 96 -4.80 -5.77 -9.83
N VAL A 97 -3.60 -6.19 -10.22
CA VAL A 97 -2.42 -6.20 -9.33
C VAL A 97 -2.10 -4.79 -8.86
N ALA A 98 -2.04 -3.82 -9.78
CA ALA A 98 -1.76 -2.42 -9.45
C ALA A 98 -2.81 -1.82 -8.50
N VAL A 99 -4.10 -2.02 -8.79
CA VAL A 99 -5.20 -1.57 -7.91
C VAL A 99 -5.04 -2.14 -6.49
N ALA A 100 -4.76 -3.44 -6.38
CA ALA A 100 -4.62 -4.12 -5.09
C ALA A 100 -3.44 -3.56 -4.28
N LEU A 101 -2.30 -3.32 -4.91
CA LEU A 101 -1.11 -2.76 -4.27
C LEU A 101 -1.32 -1.31 -3.85
N ILE A 102 -1.83 -0.45 -4.74
CA ILE A 102 -2.11 0.97 -4.47
C ILE A 102 -3.10 1.09 -3.30
N THR A 103 -4.17 0.31 -3.32
CA THR A 103 -5.19 0.32 -2.25
C THR A 103 -4.55 0.04 -0.89
N ARG A 104 -3.74 -1.01 -0.77
CA ARG A 104 -3.13 -1.39 0.51
C ARG A 104 -2.12 -0.37 1.00
N ILE A 105 -1.27 0.13 0.13
CA ILE A 105 -0.29 1.16 0.49
C ILE A 105 -0.99 2.46 0.92
N CYS A 106 -2.06 2.87 0.24
CA CYS A 106 -2.83 4.04 0.64
C CYS A 106 -3.51 3.85 2.01
N VAL A 107 -4.02 2.65 2.33
CA VAL A 107 -4.57 2.34 3.66
C VAL A 107 -3.47 2.40 4.74
N GLU A 108 -2.29 1.85 4.49
CA GLU A 108 -1.14 1.93 5.40
C GLU A 108 -0.70 3.38 5.67
N HIS A 109 -0.88 4.27 4.67
CA HIS A 109 -0.61 5.70 4.80
C HIS A 109 -1.81 6.52 5.25
N GLY A 110 -2.85 5.86 5.76
CA GLY A 110 -3.95 6.47 6.49
C GLY A 110 -5.23 6.72 5.70
N MET A 111 -5.35 6.27 4.43
CA MET A 111 -6.64 6.29 3.74
C MET A 111 -7.66 5.43 4.52
N GLU A 112 -8.86 5.94 4.68
CA GLU A 112 -9.93 5.19 5.34
C GLU A 112 -10.19 3.88 4.57
N ARG A 113 -10.21 2.76 5.30
CA ARG A 113 -10.18 1.40 4.74
C ARG A 113 -11.37 1.11 3.81
N GLU A 114 -12.58 1.42 4.26
CA GLU A 114 -13.80 1.14 3.49
C GLU A 114 -13.84 1.98 2.21
N THR A 115 -13.40 3.24 2.28
CA THR A 115 -13.25 4.11 1.10
C THR A 115 -12.25 3.53 0.11
N ALA A 116 -11.09 3.06 0.58
CA ALA A 116 -10.04 2.51 -0.28
C ALA A 116 -10.51 1.22 -0.98
N TYR A 117 -11.11 0.29 -0.25
CA TYR A 117 -11.61 -0.97 -0.82
C TYR A 117 -12.78 -0.75 -1.78
N THR A 118 -13.76 0.09 -1.40
CA THR A 118 -14.88 0.42 -2.30
C THR A 118 -14.37 1.06 -3.60
N LEU A 119 -13.38 1.94 -3.51
CA LEU A 119 -12.75 2.56 -4.68
C LEU A 119 -12.06 1.53 -5.57
N SER A 120 -11.32 0.60 -4.97
CA SER A 120 -10.71 -0.55 -5.66
C SER A 120 -11.75 -1.35 -6.44
N ASP A 121 -12.86 -1.72 -5.80
CA ASP A 121 -13.94 -2.49 -6.43
C ASP A 121 -14.56 -1.74 -7.61
N ILE A 122 -14.79 -0.44 -7.47
CA ILE A 122 -15.33 0.42 -8.54
C ILE A 122 -14.38 0.42 -9.76
N PHE A 123 -13.07 0.57 -9.54
CA PHE A 123 -12.11 0.59 -10.63
C PHE A 123 -12.00 -0.76 -11.33
N ILE A 124 -12.00 -1.88 -10.59
CA ILE A 124 -11.97 -3.23 -11.17
C ILE A 124 -13.24 -3.50 -11.98
N GLN A 125 -14.43 -3.15 -11.46
CA GLN A 125 -15.69 -3.30 -12.19
C GLN A 125 -15.72 -2.46 -13.47
N LYS A 126 -15.21 -1.22 -13.43
CA LYS A 126 -15.09 -0.38 -14.64
C LYS A 126 -14.15 -1.00 -15.66
N MET A 127 -13.01 -1.53 -15.22
CA MET A 127 -12.02 -2.19 -16.10
C MET A 127 -12.63 -3.40 -16.82
N ASP A 128 -13.49 -4.16 -16.17
CA ASP A 128 -14.08 -5.38 -16.74
C ASP A 128 -14.90 -5.12 -18.01
N HIS A 129 -15.47 -3.93 -18.14
CA HIS A 129 -16.24 -3.51 -19.33
C HIS A 129 -15.39 -2.98 -20.50
N LEU A 130 -14.10 -2.75 -20.30
CA LEU A 130 -13.21 -2.18 -21.34
C LEU A 130 -12.80 -3.24 -22.37
N GLN A 131 -12.69 -2.85 -23.63
CA GLN A 131 -12.46 -3.78 -24.74
C GLN A 131 -11.07 -3.66 -25.37
N THR A 132 -10.28 -2.65 -25.00
CA THR A 132 -8.94 -2.42 -25.55
C THR A 132 -7.91 -2.17 -24.46
N VAL A 133 -6.65 -2.49 -24.76
CA VAL A 133 -5.50 -2.21 -23.89
C VAL A 133 -5.38 -0.72 -23.59
N SER A 134 -5.56 0.13 -24.59
CA SER A 134 -5.54 1.59 -24.48
C SER A 134 -6.58 2.12 -23.47
N GLN A 135 -7.81 1.57 -23.48
CA GLN A 135 -8.83 1.93 -22.49
C GLN A 135 -8.42 1.51 -21.07
N VAL A 136 -7.81 0.34 -20.92
CA VAL A 136 -7.30 -0.12 -19.61
C VAL A 136 -6.18 0.78 -19.12
N ALA A 137 -5.25 1.19 -19.96
CA ALA A 137 -4.18 2.12 -19.63
C ALA A 137 -4.71 3.51 -19.23
N ALA A 138 -5.68 4.05 -19.95
CA ALA A 138 -6.33 5.31 -19.61
C ALA A 138 -7.06 5.24 -18.26
N LEU A 139 -7.75 4.13 -17.96
CA LEU A 139 -8.37 3.90 -16.66
C LEU A 139 -7.34 3.76 -15.54
N HIS A 140 -6.19 3.11 -15.81
CA HIS A 140 -5.08 3.03 -14.86
C HIS A 140 -4.58 4.42 -14.47
N ASN A 141 -4.28 5.28 -15.46
CA ASN A 141 -3.85 6.65 -15.20
C ASN A 141 -4.90 7.43 -14.38
N THR A 142 -6.19 7.25 -14.71
CA THR A 142 -7.30 7.85 -13.97
C THR A 142 -7.33 7.39 -12.51
N MET A 143 -7.19 6.09 -12.27
CA MET A 143 -7.15 5.47 -10.95
C MET A 143 -6.00 6.04 -10.12
N VAL A 144 -4.80 6.05 -10.68
CA VAL A 144 -3.60 6.55 -10.03
C VAL A 144 -3.78 8.01 -9.60
N VAL A 145 -4.29 8.86 -10.49
CA VAL A 145 -4.59 10.27 -10.18
C VAL A 145 -5.62 10.40 -9.07
N ASP A 146 -6.69 9.60 -9.10
CA ASP A 146 -7.76 9.69 -8.09
C ASP A 146 -7.25 9.30 -6.69
N PHE A 147 -6.54 8.17 -6.57
CA PHE A 147 -5.92 7.77 -5.31
C PHE A 147 -4.94 8.83 -4.80
N THR A 148 -4.05 9.33 -5.67
CA THR A 148 -3.07 10.35 -5.30
C THR A 148 -3.72 11.65 -4.83
N LYS A 149 -4.77 12.13 -5.50
CA LYS A 149 -5.52 13.33 -5.09
C LYS A 149 -6.20 13.15 -3.74
N ARG A 150 -6.77 11.98 -3.48
CA ARG A 150 -7.39 11.66 -2.18
C ARG A 150 -6.35 11.66 -1.07
N MET A 151 -5.19 11.05 -1.30
CA MET A 151 -4.07 11.08 -0.35
C MET A 151 -3.56 12.51 -0.12
N GLN A 152 -3.43 13.32 -1.18
CA GLN A 152 -3.03 14.72 -1.05
C GLN A 152 -4.05 15.53 -0.23
N LYS A 153 -5.35 15.32 -0.48
CA LYS A 153 -6.42 15.99 0.27
C LYS A 153 -6.37 15.61 1.73
N GLN A 154 -6.29 14.30 2.03
CA GLN A 154 -6.19 13.78 3.38
C GLN A 154 -4.97 14.32 4.13
N LYS A 155 -3.81 14.40 3.46
CA LYS A 155 -2.60 14.98 4.03
C LYS A 155 -2.78 16.46 4.40
N LYS A 156 -3.53 17.21 3.58
CA LYS A 156 -3.87 18.61 3.87
C LYS A 156 -4.87 18.73 5.02
N GLU A 157 -5.84 17.82 5.07
CA GLU A 157 -6.86 17.79 6.13
C GLU A 157 -6.30 17.28 7.46
N ASN A 158 -5.35 16.32 7.41
CA ASN A 158 -4.63 15.75 8.55
C ASN A 158 -3.30 16.48 8.84
N ALA A 159 -2.99 17.57 8.16
CA ALA A 159 -1.86 18.40 8.51
C ALA A 159 -2.16 19.08 9.86
N TYR A 160 -1.68 18.45 10.92
CA TYR A 160 -1.72 19.07 12.24
C TYR A 160 -1.09 20.44 12.17
N SER A 161 -1.65 21.39 12.90
CA SER A 161 -1.02 22.69 13.06
C SER A 161 0.43 22.52 13.51
N ILE A 162 1.28 23.47 13.19
CA ILE A 162 2.70 23.48 13.60
C ILE A 162 2.85 23.26 15.11
N TYR A 163 1.86 23.68 15.89
CA TYR A 163 1.85 23.50 17.34
C TYR A 163 1.61 22.03 17.75
N VAL A 164 0.69 21.33 17.08
CA VAL A 164 0.41 19.92 17.35
C VAL A 164 1.56 19.06 16.85
N MET A 165 2.13 19.33 15.67
CA MET A 165 3.32 18.63 15.17
C MET A 165 4.50 18.75 16.13
N ARG A 166 4.86 19.97 16.54
CA ARG A 166 5.94 20.19 17.51
C ARG A 166 5.66 19.56 18.87
N ALA A 167 4.40 19.51 19.31
CA ALA A 167 4.04 18.82 20.54
C ALA A 167 4.27 17.29 20.43
N ILE A 168 3.93 16.68 19.29
CA ILE A 168 4.19 15.26 19.00
C ILE A 168 5.69 14.98 18.97
N GLU A 169 6.48 15.81 18.30
CA GLU A 169 7.94 15.70 18.25
C GLU A 169 8.57 15.81 19.64
N TYR A 170 8.12 16.80 20.44
CA TYR A 170 8.60 16.99 21.81
C TYR A 170 8.28 15.77 22.68
N ILE A 171 7.05 15.24 22.60
CA ILE A 171 6.65 14.03 23.33
C ILE A 171 7.52 12.85 22.94
N SER A 172 7.74 12.63 21.65
CA SER A 172 8.57 11.54 21.14
C SER A 172 10.02 11.61 21.64
N ALA A 173 10.60 12.81 21.66
CA ALA A 173 11.96 13.05 22.13
C ALA A 173 12.14 12.86 23.65
N HIS A 174 11.06 12.98 24.44
CA HIS A 174 11.09 12.98 25.91
C HIS A 174 10.25 11.85 26.52
N LEU A 175 10.03 10.73 25.81
CA LEU A 175 9.22 9.60 26.27
C LEU A 175 9.71 8.99 27.59
N HIS A 176 11.02 9.06 27.85
CA HIS A 176 11.65 8.55 29.05
C HIS A 176 11.53 9.49 30.26
N ASP A 177 11.15 10.76 30.02
CA ASP A 177 11.04 11.78 31.04
C ASP A 177 9.63 11.83 31.66
N LYS A 178 9.49 12.53 32.80
CA LYS A 178 8.21 12.85 33.39
C LYS A 178 7.56 14.01 32.63
N LEU A 179 6.87 13.71 31.52
CA LEU A 179 6.21 14.70 30.69
C LEU A 179 5.01 15.35 31.39
N GLN A 180 5.01 16.68 31.48
CA GLN A 180 3.87 17.49 31.89
C GLN A 180 3.33 18.32 30.72
N ILE A 181 1.99 18.40 30.61
CA ILE A 181 1.35 19.19 29.52
C ILE A 181 1.80 20.66 29.53
N ALA A 182 2.12 21.20 30.70
CA ALA A 182 2.61 22.57 30.84
C ALA A 182 3.99 22.76 30.20
N GLU A 183 4.87 21.78 30.29
CA GLU A 183 6.21 21.79 29.68
C GLU A 183 6.11 21.71 28.15
N ILE A 184 5.25 20.82 27.64
CA ILE A 184 4.98 20.69 26.22
C ILE A 184 4.42 22.02 25.68
N ALA A 185 3.46 22.61 26.37
CA ALA A 185 2.85 23.89 25.98
C ALA A 185 3.88 25.02 25.93
N LYS A 186 4.80 25.05 26.92
CA LYS A 186 5.92 26.00 26.94
C LYS A 186 6.87 25.77 25.77
N ALA A 187 7.21 24.53 25.45
CA ALA A 187 8.09 24.18 24.32
C ALA A 187 7.52 24.59 22.95
N VAL A 188 6.20 24.50 22.79
CA VAL A 188 5.52 24.92 21.56
C VAL A 188 5.02 26.37 21.59
N SER A 189 5.33 27.13 22.67
CA SER A 189 5.03 28.57 22.84
C SER A 189 3.54 28.93 22.78
N ILE A 190 2.65 28.06 23.34
CA ILE A 190 1.22 28.33 23.47
C ILE A 190 0.70 28.02 24.87
N HIS A 191 -0.50 28.52 25.19
CA HIS A 191 -1.10 28.26 26.49
C HIS A 191 -1.55 26.80 26.64
N ARG A 192 -1.35 26.19 27.83
CA ARG A 192 -1.67 24.79 28.15
C ARG A 192 -3.09 24.38 27.76
N GLY A 193 -4.09 25.21 28.13
CA GLY A 193 -5.50 24.92 27.81
C GLY A 193 -5.77 24.92 26.31
N TYR A 194 -5.16 25.88 25.59
CA TYR A 194 -5.28 25.95 24.14
C TYR A 194 -4.61 24.74 23.46
N LEU A 195 -3.41 24.35 23.89
CA LEU A 195 -2.75 23.14 23.36
C LEU A 195 -3.64 21.89 23.53
N SER A 196 -4.22 21.68 24.72
CA SER A 196 -5.07 20.50 24.96
C SER A 196 -6.31 20.47 24.06
N THR A 197 -6.97 21.61 23.88
CA THR A 197 -8.14 21.74 23.01
C THR A 197 -7.76 21.58 21.53
N LEU A 198 -6.67 22.20 21.10
CA LEU A 198 -6.16 22.13 19.73
C LEU A 198 -5.75 20.71 19.38
N PHE A 199 -5.01 20.05 20.26
CA PHE A 199 -4.56 18.66 20.08
C PHE A 199 -5.75 17.70 19.94
N TYR A 200 -6.74 17.81 20.83
CA TYR A 200 -7.95 16.99 20.73
C TYR A 200 -8.75 17.27 19.43
N ARG A 201 -8.89 18.53 19.06
CA ARG A 201 -9.61 18.92 17.83
C ARG A 201 -8.97 18.37 16.57
N GLU A 202 -7.63 18.35 16.52
CA GLU A 202 -6.88 17.94 15.33
C GLU A 202 -6.59 16.44 15.30
N THR A 203 -6.37 15.79 16.45
CA THR A 203 -6.01 14.35 16.53
C THR A 203 -7.17 13.44 16.91
N GLY A 204 -8.26 13.98 17.44
CA GLY A 204 -9.36 13.21 18.01
C GLY A 204 -9.04 12.55 19.36
N ILE A 205 -7.81 12.67 19.87
CA ILE A 205 -7.32 12.01 21.08
C ILE A 205 -6.93 13.07 22.13
N GLN A 206 -7.29 12.85 23.39
CA GLN A 206 -6.82 13.75 24.46
C GLN A 206 -5.30 13.66 24.61
N LEU A 207 -4.63 14.80 24.74
CA LEU A 207 -3.17 14.90 24.83
C LEU A 207 -2.57 14.00 25.92
N HIS A 208 -3.22 13.92 27.10
CA HIS A 208 -2.78 13.03 28.17
C HIS A 208 -2.86 11.55 27.75
N SER A 209 -3.95 11.14 27.13
CA SER A 209 -4.13 9.76 26.65
C SER A 209 -3.10 9.41 25.56
N TYR A 210 -2.80 10.35 24.68
CA TYR A 210 -1.74 10.20 23.67
C TYR A 210 -0.37 9.97 24.32
N ILE A 211 0.03 10.78 25.31
CA ILE A 211 1.31 10.62 26.05
C ILE A 211 1.39 9.24 26.68
N MET A 212 0.32 8.80 27.35
CA MET A 212 0.27 7.49 28.02
C MET A 212 0.39 6.34 27.00
N SER A 213 -0.30 6.41 25.85
CA SER A 213 -0.21 5.38 24.82
C SER A 213 1.20 5.27 24.24
N GLN A 214 1.86 6.39 23.97
CA GLN A 214 3.24 6.41 23.46
C GLN A 214 4.23 5.82 24.46
N LYS A 215 4.09 6.11 25.76
CA LYS A 215 4.92 5.52 26.80
C LYS A 215 4.72 4.01 26.93
N ILE A 216 3.48 3.53 26.84
CA ILE A 216 3.18 2.09 26.88
C ILE A 216 3.78 1.39 25.67
N GLN A 217 3.67 1.97 24.46
CA GLN A 217 4.28 1.40 23.26
C GLN A 217 5.80 1.33 23.37
N ALA A 218 6.44 2.40 23.83
CA ALA A 218 7.89 2.41 24.02
C ALA A 218 8.35 1.36 25.07
N ALA A 219 7.63 1.22 26.18
CA ALA A 219 7.90 0.21 27.18
C ALA A 219 7.72 -1.23 26.64
N ALA A 220 6.68 -1.47 25.85
CA ALA A 220 6.43 -2.77 25.23
C ALA A 220 7.54 -3.16 24.24
N GLN A 221 8.05 -2.21 23.47
CA GLN A 221 9.17 -2.45 22.55
C GLN A 221 10.45 -2.84 23.30
N LEU A 222 10.75 -2.20 24.42
CA LEU A 222 11.93 -2.53 25.24
C LEU A 222 11.86 -3.95 25.81
N ILE A 223 10.66 -4.43 26.17
CA ILE A 223 10.46 -5.78 26.72
C ILE A 223 10.62 -6.85 25.60
N THR A 224 10.22 -6.55 24.38
CA THR A 224 10.30 -7.50 23.25
C THR A 224 11.68 -7.58 22.61
N THR A 225 12.56 -6.62 22.88
CA THR A 225 13.95 -6.57 22.34
C THR A 225 15.00 -6.98 23.36
N SER A 226 14.61 -7.34 24.59
CA SER A 226 15.48 -7.89 25.64
C SER A 226 15.33 -9.40 25.74
#